data_41d2fb0b9f7ada8192265a3203b15fa1
#
_entry.id   41d2fb0b9f7ada8192265a3203b15fa1
#
_cell.length_a   1.000
_cell.length_b   1.000
_cell.length_c   1.000
_cell.angle_alpha   90.00
_cell.angle_beta   90.00
_cell.angle_gamma   90.00
#
_symmetry.space_group_name_H-M   'P 1'
#
loop_
_entity.id
_entity.type
_entity.pdbx_description
1 polymer ?
#
loop_
_entity_poly.entity_id
_entity_poly.type
_entity_poly.pdbx_seq_one_letter_code
_entity_poly.pdbx_strand_id
1 'polypeptide(L)'
;SPIVLRDALSSKRVYTHVVSDGDAVRACLHFADERRVLVEPACGAALACVYGDDVPAVLRDRRCVVVEVCGGAVVGVEQMNAWAREL
;
A
#
# COMPACT_ATOMS: atom_id res chain seq x y z
N SER A 1 10.30 13.64 4.48
CA SER A 1 10.88 14.65 5.37
C SER A 1 11.91 14.02 6.29
N PRO A 2 13.11 14.62 6.42
CA PRO A 2 14.14 14.13 7.36
C PRO A 2 13.66 14.09 8.81
N ILE A 3 12.82 15.02 9.21
CA ILE A 3 12.26 15.05 10.58
C ILE A 3 11.33 13.87 10.81
N VAL A 4 10.44 13.59 9.85
CA VAL A 4 9.51 12.46 9.93
C VAL A 4 10.28 11.14 9.97
N LEU A 5 11.29 10.98 9.11
CA LEU A 5 12.10 9.78 9.09
C LEU A 5 12.84 9.57 10.41
N ARG A 6 13.44 10.64 10.96
CA ARG A 6 14.13 10.59 12.25
C ARG A 6 13.17 10.16 13.37
N ASP A 7 12.00 10.75 13.42
CA ASP A 7 11.00 10.43 14.44
C ASP A 7 10.52 8.98 14.30
N ALA A 8 10.29 8.51 13.08
CA ALA A 8 9.90 7.12 12.82
C ALA A 8 10.98 6.15 13.29
N LEU A 9 12.25 6.41 12.95
CA LEU A 9 13.37 5.54 13.31
C LEU A 9 13.66 5.52 14.80
N SER A 10 13.38 6.62 15.51
CA SER A 10 13.60 6.71 16.95
C SER A 10 12.44 6.15 17.77
N SER A 11 11.27 5.98 17.21
CA SER A 11 10.08 5.47 17.91
C SER A 11 10.09 3.95 17.99
N LYS A 12 9.80 3.41 19.17
CA LYS A 12 9.60 1.97 19.36
C LYS A 12 8.23 1.48 18.90
N ARG A 13 7.33 2.39 18.51
CA ARG A 13 5.96 2.09 18.07
C ARG A 13 5.79 2.21 16.56
N VAL A 14 6.84 2.59 15.84
CA VAL A 14 6.83 2.74 14.40
C VAL A 14 7.70 1.64 13.78
N TYR A 15 7.11 0.93 12.84
CA TYR A 15 7.79 -0.13 12.09
C TYR A 15 7.79 0.24 10.62
N THR A 16 8.88 -0.05 9.93
CA THR A 16 9.00 0.18 8.49
C THR A 16 8.90 -1.15 7.74
N HIS A 17 8.33 -1.09 6.55
CA HIS A 17 8.21 -2.27 5.70
C HIS A 17 8.35 -1.83 4.25
N VAL A 18 9.08 -2.60 3.45
CA VAL A 18 9.31 -2.30 2.03
C VAL A 18 8.48 -3.24 1.19
N VAL A 19 7.77 -2.68 0.22
CA VAL A 19 6.91 -3.41 -0.72
C VAL A 19 7.44 -3.17 -2.13
N SER A 20 7.47 -4.20 -2.97
CA SER A 20 7.88 -4.05 -4.37
C SER A 20 6.84 -3.24 -5.15
N ASP A 21 7.29 -2.59 -6.23
CA ASP A 21 6.38 -1.85 -7.11
C ASP A 21 5.29 -2.76 -7.69
N GLY A 22 5.66 -3.99 -8.05
CA GLY A 22 4.71 -4.97 -8.56
C GLY A 22 3.63 -5.31 -7.55
N ASP A 23 3.99 -5.53 -6.30
CA ASP A 23 3.03 -5.82 -5.24
C ASP A 23 2.13 -4.62 -4.94
N ALA A 24 2.69 -3.41 -4.99
CA ALA A 24 1.90 -2.19 -4.81
C ALA A 24 0.85 -2.05 -5.92
N VAL A 25 1.22 -2.28 -7.18
CA VAL A 25 0.28 -2.21 -8.30
C VAL A 25 -0.78 -3.31 -8.21
N ARG A 26 -0.39 -4.53 -7.86
CA ARG A 26 -1.36 -5.62 -7.68
C ARG A 26 -2.37 -5.31 -6.59
N ALA A 27 -1.93 -4.68 -5.51
CA ALA A 27 -2.83 -4.24 -4.43
C ALA A 27 -3.80 -3.17 -4.90
N CYS A 28 -3.35 -2.22 -5.74
CA CYS A 28 -4.22 -1.22 -6.35
C CYS A 28 -5.30 -1.88 -7.22
N LEU A 29 -4.92 -2.87 -8.02
CA LEU A 29 -5.85 -3.60 -8.89
C LEU A 29 -6.87 -4.39 -8.06
N HIS A 30 -6.41 -5.05 -7.02
CA HIS A 30 -7.27 -5.80 -6.11
C HIS A 30 -8.28 -4.86 -5.42
N PHE A 31 -7.82 -3.72 -4.95
CA PHE A 31 -8.67 -2.74 -4.29
C PHE A 31 -9.72 -2.16 -5.25
N ALA A 32 -9.30 -1.83 -6.48
CA ALA A 32 -10.21 -1.35 -7.51
C ALA A 32 -11.31 -2.37 -7.84
N ASP A 33 -10.94 -3.64 -7.94
CA ASP A 33 -11.88 -4.72 -8.22
C ASP A 33 -12.84 -4.95 -7.05
N GLU A 34 -12.33 -4.95 -5.83
CA GLU A 34 -13.10 -5.24 -4.62
C GLU A 34 -13.98 -4.06 -4.18
N ARG A 35 -13.45 -2.84 -4.25
CA ARG A 35 -14.09 -1.65 -3.70
C ARG A 35 -14.56 -0.63 -4.73
N ARG A 36 -14.24 -0.83 -6.00
CA ARG A 36 -14.56 0.10 -7.09
C ARG A 36 -13.97 1.49 -6.87
N VAL A 37 -12.79 1.55 -6.28
CA VAL A 37 -12.07 2.80 -6.00
C VAL A 37 -10.67 2.70 -6.60
N LEU A 38 -10.29 3.71 -7.38
CA LEU A 38 -8.94 3.79 -7.95
C LEU A 38 -8.03 4.53 -6.99
N VAL A 39 -6.89 3.95 -6.70
CA VAL A 39 -5.88 4.55 -5.83
C VAL A 39 -4.51 4.50 -6.51
N GLU A 40 -3.61 5.37 -6.11
CA GLU A 40 -2.26 5.42 -6.66
C GLU A 40 -1.35 4.34 -6.01
N PRO A 41 -0.21 3.99 -6.65
CA PRO A 41 0.69 2.96 -6.13
C PRO A 41 1.21 3.21 -4.71
N ALA A 42 1.32 4.46 -4.30
CA ALA A 42 1.71 4.78 -2.92
C ALA A 42 0.69 4.21 -1.91
N CYS A 43 -0.60 4.29 -2.25
CA CYS A 43 -1.66 3.67 -1.45
C CYS A 43 -1.61 2.14 -1.59
N GLY A 44 -1.26 1.66 -2.78
CA GLY A 44 -1.07 0.23 -3.03
C GLY A 44 0.00 -0.38 -2.16
N ALA A 45 1.07 0.35 -1.87
CA ALA A 45 2.11 -0.11 -0.96
C ALA A 45 1.56 -0.39 0.44
N ALA A 46 0.71 0.48 0.96
CA ALA A 46 0.05 0.25 2.24
C ALA A 46 -0.92 -0.93 2.18
N LEU A 47 -1.72 -1.03 1.12
CA LEU A 47 -2.67 -2.12 0.92
C LEU A 47 -1.98 -3.47 0.75
N ALA A 48 -0.80 -3.50 0.11
CA ALA A 48 -0.04 -4.73 -0.08
C ALA A 48 0.37 -5.37 1.25
N CYS A 49 0.48 -4.59 2.31
CA CYS A 49 0.77 -5.11 3.64
C CYS A 49 -0.34 -6.02 4.18
N VAL A 50 -1.55 -5.91 3.66
CA VAL A 50 -2.69 -6.72 4.11
C VAL A 50 -3.22 -7.65 3.02
N TYR A 51 -3.04 -7.33 1.73
CA TYR A 51 -3.50 -8.17 0.64
C TYR A 51 -2.46 -9.20 0.19
N GLY A 52 -1.19 -8.91 0.34
CA GLY A 52 -0.13 -9.76 -0.16
C GLY A 52 0.13 -10.99 0.68
N ASP A 53 0.98 -11.87 0.16
CA ASP A 53 1.42 -13.06 0.89
C ASP A 53 2.47 -12.72 1.94
N ASP A 54 3.14 -11.59 1.80
CA ASP A 54 4.19 -11.13 2.71
C ASP A 54 3.66 -10.08 3.68
N VAL A 55 2.73 -10.50 4.53
CA VAL A 55 2.18 -9.63 5.57
C VAL A 55 3.23 -9.42 6.65
N PRO A 56 3.54 -8.15 7.02
CA PRO A 56 4.49 -7.89 8.10
C PRO A 56 4.13 -8.62 9.39
N ALA A 57 5.13 -9.20 10.04
CA ALA A 57 4.92 -9.99 11.27
C ALA A 57 4.16 -9.20 12.35
N VAL A 58 4.41 -7.88 12.41
CA VAL A 58 3.75 -7.01 13.40
C VAL A 58 2.23 -6.96 13.21
N LEU A 59 1.72 -7.27 12.02
CA LEU A 59 0.28 -7.22 11.70
C LEU A 59 -0.42 -8.58 11.84
N ARG A 60 0.33 -9.68 11.80
CA ARG A 60 -0.26 -11.03 11.66
C ARG A 60 -1.25 -11.43 12.76
N ASP A 61 -0.98 -11.02 13.98
CA ASP A 61 -1.80 -11.42 15.13
C ASP A 61 -2.71 -10.30 15.64
N ARG A 62 -2.91 -9.25 14.83
CA ARG A 62 -3.73 -8.12 15.23
C ARG A 62 -5.20 -8.37 14.91
N ARG A 63 -6.07 -8.04 15.85
CA ARG A 63 -7.53 -8.18 15.68
C ARG A 63 -8.11 -7.11 14.76
N CYS A 64 -7.48 -5.95 14.75
CA CYS A 64 -7.95 -4.82 13.97
C CYS A 64 -6.75 -4.10 13.37
N VAL A 65 -6.78 -3.88 12.05
CA VAL A 65 -5.75 -3.14 11.32
C VAL A 65 -6.46 -2.06 10.52
N VAL A 66 -6.01 -0.83 10.69
CA VAL A 66 -6.52 0.30 9.90
C VAL A 66 -5.48 0.62 8.82
N VAL A 67 -5.93 0.63 7.57
CA VAL A 67 -5.09 1.01 6.43
C VAL A 67 -5.51 2.39 5.96
N GLU A 68 -4.58 3.33 5.96
CA GLU A 68 -4.85 4.65 5.44
C GLU A 68 -4.71 4.65 3.93
N VAL A 69 -5.77 5.06 3.23
CA VAL A 69 -5.83 5.15 1.78
C VAL A 69 -6.15 6.58 1.39
N CYS A 70 -5.17 7.24 0.76
CA CYS A 70 -5.27 8.69 0.49
C CYS A 70 -6.09 9.03 -0.76
N GLY A 71 -6.33 8.07 -1.63
CA GLY A 71 -7.12 8.29 -2.83
C GLY A 71 -6.30 8.21 -4.11
N GLY A 72 -6.92 8.57 -5.23
CA GLY A 72 -6.32 8.39 -6.53
C GLY A 72 -6.82 9.39 -7.57
N ALA A 73 -6.98 10.65 -7.19
CA ALA A 73 -7.52 11.67 -8.08
C ALA A 73 -6.72 11.83 -9.39
N VAL A 74 -5.42 11.45 -9.38
CA VAL A 74 -4.56 11.52 -10.56
C VAL A 74 -4.49 10.20 -11.33
N VAL A 75 -5.21 9.17 -10.89
CA VAL A 75 -5.19 7.84 -11.49
C VAL A 75 -6.44 7.61 -12.29
N GLY A 76 -6.29 7.32 -13.59
CA GLY A 76 -7.39 6.86 -14.44
C GLY A 76 -7.27 5.38 -14.75
N VAL A 77 -8.32 4.83 -15.37
CA VAL A 77 -8.35 3.41 -15.76
C VAL A 77 -7.23 3.09 -16.75
N GLU A 78 -6.93 3.98 -17.68
CA GLU A 78 -5.86 3.78 -18.67
C GLU A 78 -4.50 3.64 -17.98
N GLN A 79 -4.22 4.49 -17.00
CA GLN A 79 -2.96 4.43 -16.25
C GLN A 79 -2.88 3.13 -15.44
N MET A 80 -3.98 2.73 -14.83
CA MET A 80 -4.06 1.47 -14.08
C MET A 80 -3.77 0.28 -14.98
N ASN A 81 -4.37 0.26 -16.18
CA ASN A 81 -4.14 -0.79 -17.16
C ASN A 81 -2.69 -0.81 -17.67
N ALA A 82 -2.08 0.36 -17.84
CA ALA A 82 -0.69 0.46 -18.25
C ALA A 82 0.24 -0.17 -17.20
N TRP A 83 0.01 0.12 -15.94
CA TRP A 83 0.77 -0.49 -14.85
C TRP A 83 0.56 -2.01 -14.80
N ALA A 84 -0.66 -2.47 -15.01
CA ALA A 84 -0.97 -3.90 -15.03
C ALA A 84 -0.19 -4.65 -16.12
N ARG A 85 0.00 -4.02 -17.27
CA ARG A 85 0.76 -4.63 -18.37
C ARG A 85 2.26 -4.76 -18.08
N GLU A 86 2.77 -3.99 -17.13
CA GLU A 86 4.18 -4.03 -16.74
C GLU A 86 4.47 -5.10 -15.66
N LEU A 87 3.46 -5.74 -15.15
CA LEU A 87 3.63 -6.76 -14.10
C LEU A 87 4.27 -8.08 -14.66
#